data_6e06191f1c23eec0bd90893f0738b88d
#
_entry.id   6e06191f1c23eec0bd90893f0738b88d
#
_cell.length_a   1.000
_cell.length_b   1.000
_cell.length_c   1.000
_cell.angle_alpha   90.00
_cell.angle_beta   90.00
_cell.angle_gamma   90.00
#
_symmetry.space_group_name_H-M   'P 1'
#
loop_
_entity.id
_entity.type
_entity.pdbx_description
1 polymer ?
#
loop_
_entity_poly.entity_id
_entity_poly.type
_entity_poly.pdbx_seq_one_letter_code
_entity_poly.pdbx_strand_id
1 'polypeptide(L)'
;MDKSAYKIHIIGAGVSGLIAAKVLENNGYSPTIIEASASVGGRVKSDTVQGYQLDHGFQVLLTSYPAAKKYLDFKPLALQELVPGATIFKNGKSQTIGDPLRNLSLVFPTLFASIGNFSDKLKILKLNRHLKKKSISAIFKTPETTTLAYLHKLGFSEAILQDFFKPFFSGIFL
;
A
#
# COMPACT_ATOMS: atom_id res chain seq x y z
N MET A 1 11.66 -37.35 9.98
CA MET A 1 12.89 -36.59 10.23
C MET A 1 12.67 -35.74 11.48
N ASP A 2 13.56 -35.85 12.43
CA ASP A 2 13.51 -34.99 13.63
C ASP A 2 13.90 -33.55 13.24
N LYS A 3 12.96 -32.64 13.33
CA LYS A 3 13.14 -31.24 12.94
C LYS A 3 13.80 -30.41 14.03
N SER A 4 13.89 -30.91 15.26
CA SER A 4 14.57 -30.27 16.39
C SER A 4 16.07 -30.16 16.22
N ALA A 5 16.68 -31.03 15.38
CA ALA A 5 18.11 -31.03 15.09
C ALA A 5 18.58 -29.84 14.23
N TYR A 6 17.64 -29.12 13.56
CA TYR A 6 18.00 -27.98 12.72
C TYR A 6 18.16 -26.71 13.56
N LYS A 7 19.33 -26.08 13.50
CA LYS A 7 19.58 -24.75 14.07
C LYS A 7 19.28 -23.71 13.03
N ILE A 8 18.11 -23.03 13.17
CA ILE A 8 17.65 -22.00 12.23
C ILE A 8 17.73 -20.65 12.92
N HIS A 9 18.45 -19.72 12.33
CA HIS A 9 18.56 -18.35 12.80
C HIS A 9 17.90 -17.41 11.80
N ILE A 10 17.04 -16.49 12.29
CA ILE A 10 16.40 -15.45 11.52
C ILE A 10 16.96 -14.12 11.97
N ILE A 11 17.53 -13.35 11.06
CA ILE A 11 18.08 -12.03 11.36
C ILE A 11 17.00 -10.97 11.13
N GLY A 12 16.65 -10.28 12.23
CA GLY A 12 15.65 -9.22 12.26
C GLY A 12 14.26 -9.70 12.67
N ALA A 13 13.67 -9.03 13.66
CA ALA A 13 12.32 -9.25 14.18
C ALA A 13 11.29 -8.25 13.60
N GLY A 14 11.45 -7.82 12.36
CA GLY A 14 10.41 -7.14 11.60
C GLY A 14 9.31 -8.11 11.15
N VAL A 15 8.24 -7.61 10.51
CA VAL A 15 7.10 -8.44 10.06
C VAL A 15 7.53 -9.68 9.27
N SER A 16 8.50 -9.55 8.37
CA SER A 16 8.99 -10.67 7.55
C SER A 16 9.66 -11.76 8.40
N GLY A 17 10.51 -11.37 9.34
CA GLY A 17 11.19 -12.33 10.24
C GLY A 17 10.22 -13.03 11.18
N LEU A 18 9.27 -12.29 11.74
CA LEU A 18 8.22 -12.84 12.61
C LEU A 18 7.30 -13.81 11.86
N ILE A 19 6.92 -13.51 10.62
CA ILE A 19 6.12 -14.41 9.79
C ILE A 19 6.92 -15.65 9.41
N ALA A 20 8.21 -15.51 9.07
CA ALA A 20 9.08 -16.64 8.78
C ALA A 20 9.20 -17.58 9.98
N ALA A 21 9.41 -17.03 11.19
CA ALA A 21 9.44 -17.81 12.43
C ALA A 21 8.12 -18.56 12.63
N LYS A 22 6.98 -17.87 12.54
CA LYS A 22 5.65 -18.48 12.68
C LYS A 22 5.43 -19.63 11.69
N VAL A 23 5.86 -19.46 10.44
CA VAL A 23 5.74 -20.51 9.42
C VAL A 23 6.62 -21.70 9.77
N LEU A 24 7.84 -21.48 10.23
CA LEU A 24 8.75 -22.55 10.66
C LEU A 24 8.21 -23.30 11.87
N GLU A 25 7.71 -22.59 12.89
CA GLU A 25 7.11 -23.19 14.09
C GLU A 25 5.88 -24.05 13.74
N ASN A 26 5.00 -23.55 12.87
CA ASN A 26 3.85 -24.31 12.38
C ASN A 26 4.24 -25.58 11.61
N ASN A 27 5.47 -25.66 11.13
CA ASN A 27 6.04 -26.84 10.48
C ASN A 27 6.95 -27.67 11.41
N GLY A 28 6.97 -27.41 12.71
CA GLY A 28 7.66 -28.19 13.72
C GLY A 28 9.16 -27.89 13.85
N TYR A 29 9.59 -26.70 13.41
CA TYR A 29 10.96 -26.20 13.66
C TYR A 29 10.95 -25.24 14.84
N SER A 30 12.11 -25.02 15.46
CA SER A 30 12.31 -24.06 16.56
C SER A 30 13.33 -22.99 16.15
N PRO A 31 12.93 -21.96 15.39
CA PRO A 31 13.85 -20.91 14.96
C PRO A 31 14.21 -19.97 16.10
N THR A 32 15.44 -19.44 16.05
CA THR A 32 15.89 -18.35 16.93
C THR A 32 15.90 -17.05 16.13
N ILE A 33 15.23 -16.01 16.63
CA ILE A 33 15.25 -14.68 16.03
C ILE A 33 16.32 -13.84 16.71
N ILE A 34 17.17 -13.20 15.92
CA ILE A 34 18.22 -12.27 16.37
C ILE A 34 17.83 -10.88 15.91
N GLU A 35 17.55 -9.99 16.87
CA GLU A 35 17.12 -8.61 16.63
C GLU A 35 18.16 -7.64 17.20
N ALA A 36 18.51 -6.61 16.42
CA ALA A 36 19.51 -5.61 16.82
C ALA A 36 18.94 -4.55 17.78
N SER A 37 17.64 -4.30 17.72
CA SER A 37 16.97 -3.31 18.59
C SER A 37 16.42 -3.96 19.87
N ALA A 38 16.03 -3.12 20.83
CA ALA A 38 15.49 -3.58 22.10
C ALA A 38 14.05 -4.16 21.99
N SER A 39 13.41 -4.10 20.82
CA SER A 39 12.03 -4.54 20.64
C SER A 39 11.75 -5.02 19.23
N VAL A 40 10.75 -5.89 19.08
CA VAL A 40 10.29 -6.41 17.79
C VAL A 40 9.44 -5.38 17.04
N GLY A 41 9.19 -5.64 15.75
CA GLY A 41 8.26 -4.88 14.91
C GLY A 41 8.93 -4.15 13.74
N GLY A 42 10.20 -3.73 13.89
CA GLY A 42 10.91 -3.00 12.84
C GLY A 42 10.16 -1.73 12.41
N ARG A 43 9.86 -1.59 11.13
CA ARG A 43 9.19 -0.40 10.58
C ARG A 43 7.69 -0.28 10.91
N VAL A 44 7.06 -1.34 11.40
CA VAL A 44 5.64 -1.28 11.84
C VAL A 44 5.49 -1.04 13.34
N LYS A 45 6.59 -0.75 14.02
CA LYS A 45 6.60 -0.39 15.42
C LYS A 45 6.10 1.04 15.60
N SER A 46 5.32 1.27 16.66
CA SER A 46 4.94 2.60 17.14
C SER A 46 5.48 2.81 18.53
N ASP A 47 6.02 3.98 18.81
CA ASP A 47 6.38 4.41 20.16
C ASP A 47 5.30 5.33 20.74
N THR A 48 5.07 5.24 22.04
CA THR A 48 4.17 6.18 22.73
C THR A 48 5.01 7.18 23.52
N VAL A 49 4.94 8.45 23.11
CA VAL A 49 5.67 9.53 23.74
C VAL A 49 4.69 10.62 24.17
N GLN A 50 4.60 10.89 25.47
CA GLN A 50 3.69 11.89 26.04
C GLN A 50 2.22 11.73 25.62
N GLY A 51 1.76 10.50 25.43
CA GLY A 51 0.39 10.18 24.98
C GLY A 51 0.17 10.20 23.46
N TYR A 52 1.18 10.56 22.67
CA TYR A 52 1.14 10.49 21.21
C TYR A 52 1.71 9.16 20.70
N GLN A 53 1.11 8.61 19.68
CA GLN A 53 1.63 7.45 18.96
C GLN A 53 2.50 7.93 17.80
N LEU A 54 3.77 7.52 17.81
CA LEU A 54 4.78 7.87 16.81
C LEU A 54 5.19 6.60 16.07
N ASP A 55 4.77 6.48 14.83
CA ASP A 55 5.05 5.33 13.99
C ASP A 55 6.45 5.43 13.37
N HIS A 56 7.21 4.32 13.39
CA HIS A 56 8.54 4.24 12.78
C HIS A 56 8.54 4.23 11.26
N GLY A 57 7.42 3.93 10.65
CA GLY A 57 7.27 3.88 9.21
C GLY A 57 5.86 4.22 8.75
N PHE A 58 5.65 4.15 7.44
CA PHE A 58 4.35 4.43 6.83
C PHE A 58 3.33 3.36 7.22
N GLN A 59 2.28 3.76 7.94
CA GLN A 59 1.30 2.87 8.58
C GLN A 59 0.00 2.71 7.77
N VAL A 60 0.10 2.52 6.47
CA VAL A 60 -1.07 2.14 5.67
C VAL A 60 -1.01 0.66 5.29
N LEU A 61 -1.98 -0.11 5.79
CA LEU A 61 -2.13 -1.52 5.46
C LEU A 61 -3.13 -1.69 4.32
N LEU A 62 -2.67 -2.28 3.20
CA LEU A 62 -3.55 -2.71 2.13
C LEU A 62 -4.13 -4.10 2.47
N THR A 63 -5.34 -4.12 3.01
CA THR A 63 -6.01 -5.35 3.46
C THR A 63 -6.32 -6.34 2.33
N SER A 64 -6.20 -5.91 1.06
CA SER A 64 -6.37 -6.78 -0.11
C SER A 64 -5.16 -7.67 -0.41
N TYR A 65 -3.99 -7.42 0.19
CA TYR A 65 -2.81 -8.25 -0.02
C TYR A 65 -3.05 -9.69 0.43
N PRO A 66 -2.79 -10.70 -0.45
CA PRO A 66 -2.98 -12.10 -0.09
C PRO A 66 -2.17 -12.53 1.12
N ALA A 67 -0.92 -12.06 1.24
CA ALA A 67 -0.07 -12.36 2.39
C ALA A 67 -0.61 -11.73 3.68
N ALA A 68 -1.12 -10.50 3.64
CA ALA A 68 -1.74 -9.88 4.81
C ALA A 68 -2.93 -10.70 5.31
N LYS A 69 -3.83 -11.11 4.41
CA LYS A 69 -4.98 -11.97 4.76
C LYS A 69 -4.59 -13.33 5.30
N LYS A 70 -3.46 -13.88 4.84
CA LYS A 70 -2.99 -15.20 5.26
C LYS A 70 -2.35 -15.20 6.64
N TYR A 71 -1.61 -14.15 6.97
CA TYR A 71 -0.74 -14.13 8.15
C TYR A 71 -1.15 -13.19 9.25
N LEU A 72 -2.02 -12.19 8.96
CA LEU A 72 -2.46 -11.21 9.94
C LEU A 72 -3.92 -11.44 10.33
N ASP A 73 -4.20 -11.39 11.61
CA ASP A 73 -5.56 -11.22 12.10
C ASP A 73 -5.89 -9.73 12.16
N PHE A 74 -6.86 -9.29 11.36
CA PHE A 74 -7.22 -7.87 11.26
C PHE A 74 -8.08 -7.39 12.44
N LYS A 75 -8.77 -8.30 13.15
CA LYS A 75 -9.67 -7.93 14.25
C LYS A 75 -8.95 -7.18 15.39
N PRO A 76 -7.83 -7.71 15.93
CA PRO A 76 -7.14 -7.03 17.04
C PRO A 76 -6.36 -5.78 16.59
N LEU A 77 -6.22 -5.55 15.28
CA LEU A 77 -5.44 -4.40 14.80
C LEU A 77 -6.18 -3.07 14.87
N ALA A 78 -7.48 -3.07 15.20
CA ALA A 78 -8.31 -1.86 15.27
C ALA A 78 -8.13 -0.91 14.06
N LEU A 79 -8.08 -1.50 12.86
CA LEU A 79 -7.81 -0.77 11.62
C LEU A 79 -8.84 0.34 11.38
N GLN A 80 -8.35 1.53 11.03
CA GLN A 80 -9.18 2.65 10.62
C GLN A 80 -9.26 2.69 9.11
N GLU A 81 -10.48 2.73 8.57
CA GLU A 81 -10.68 2.85 7.12
C GLU A 81 -10.40 4.28 6.65
N LEU A 82 -9.55 4.42 5.64
CA LEU A 82 -9.29 5.69 5.00
C LEU A 82 -10.25 5.90 3.83
N VAL A 83 -10.70 7.14 3.66
CA VAL A 83 -11.53 7.54 2.50
C VAL A 83 -10.72 7.28 1.23
N PRO A 84 -11.29 6.59 0.21
CA PRO A 84 -10.59 6.26 -1.03
C PRO A 84 -10.48 7.49 -1.96
N GLY A 85 -9.72 8.49 -1.54
CA GLY A 85 -9.58 9.77 -2.24
C GLY A 85 -8.34 10.53 -1.79
N ALA A 86 -8.15 11.69 -2.40
CA ALA A 86 -7.11 12.63 -2.06
C ALA A 86 -7.63 14.07 -2.16
N THR A 87 -7.19 14.93 -1.24
CA THR A 87 -7.40 16.36 -1.34
C THR A 87 -6.12 17.01 -1.87
N ILE A 88 -6.26 17.74 -2.96
CA ILE A 88 -5.16 18.38 -3.67
C ILE A 88 -5.25 19.88 -3.43
N PHE A 89 -4.16 20.44 -2.88
CA PHE A 89 -4.02 21.88 -2.66
C PHE A 89 -3.20 22.47 -3.81
N LYS A 90 -3.79 23.38 -4.55
CA LYS A 90 -3.14 24.06 -5.68
C LYS A 90 -3.60 25.51 -5.76
N ASN A 91 -2.66 26.46 -5.82
CA ASN A 91 -2.94 27.89 -5.96
C ASN A 91 -3.93 28.43 -4.91
N GLY A 92 -3.77 28.04 -3.64
CA GLY A 92 -4.61 28.46 -2.53
C GLY A 92 -6.02 27.84 -2.50
N LYS A 93 -6.30 26.90 -3.40
CA LYS A 93 -7.58 26.17 -3.44
C LYS A 93 -7.39 24.69 -3.14
N SER A 94 -8.34 24.08 -2.45
CA SER A 94 -8.39 22.64 -2.22
C SER A 94 -9.45 22.00 -3.11
N GLN A 95 -9.15 20.83 -3.65
CA GLN A 95 -10.08 20.04 -4.45
C GLN A 95 -9.95 18.57 -4.06
N THR A 96 -11.07 17.90 -3.88
CA THR A 96 -11.10 16.48 -3.52
C THR A 96 -11.44 15.64 -4.74
N ILE A 97 -10.64 14.61 -4.98
CA ILE A 97 -10.90 13.56 -5.96
C ILE A 97 -10.87 12.20 -5.27
N GLY A 98 -11.60 11.24 -5.78
CA GLY A 98 -11.60 9.89 -5.20
C GLY A 98 -12.24 8.84 -6.10
N ASP A 99 -12.43 7.64 -5.55
CA ASP A 99 -13.06 6.53 -6.25
C ASP A 99 -14.58 6.52 -6.01
N PRO A 100 -15.39 7.00 -6.98
CA PRO A 100 -16.85 7.03 -6.84
C PRO A 100 -17.49 5.65 -6.73
N LEU A 101 -16.81 4.60 -7.20
CA LEU A 101 -17.31 3.22 -7.13
C LEU A 101 -17.20 2.64 -5.71
N ARG A 102 -16.31 3.20 -4.90
CA ARG A 102 -16.12 2.79 -3.49
C ARG A 102 -16.85 3.72 -2.52
N ASN A 103 -16.99 5.00 -2.87
CA ASN A 103 -17.70 5.98 -2.05
C ASN A 103 -18.46 6.96 -2.95
N LEU A 104 -19.78 6.84 -2.97
CA LEU A 104 -20.66 7.66 -3.81
C LEU A 104 -20.60 9.17 -3.50
N SER A 105 -20.23 9.56 -2.28
CA SER A 105 -20.07 10.98 -1.92
C SER A 105 -18.96 11.66 -2.73
N LEU A 106 -18.02 10.88 -3.31
CA LEU A 106 -16.92 11.39 -4.12
C LEU A 106 -17.27 11.60 -5.60
N VAL A 107 -18.51 11.25 -6.04
CA VAL A 107 -18.95 11.42 -7.43
C VAL A 107 -18.85 12.88 -7.85
N PHE A 108 -19.57 13.75 -7.16
CA PHE A 108 -19.62 15.18 -7.51
C PHE A 108 -18.27 15.88 -7.32
N PRO A 109 -17.57 15.74 -6.18
CA PRO A 109 -16.24 16.31 -6.02
C PRO A 109 -15.29 15.90 -7.14
N THR A 110 -15.23 14.61 -7.49
CA THR A 110 -14.35 14.10 -8.55
C THR A 110 -14.76 14.61 -9.93
N LEU A 111 -16.06 14.69 -10.23
CA LEU A 111 -16.56 15.14 -11.52
C LEU A 111 -16.20 16.61 -11.76
N PHE A 112 -16.42 17.46 -10.75
CA PHE A 112 -16.24 18.91 -10.85
C PHE A 112 -14.82 19.39 -10.50
N ALA A 113 -13.95 18.51 -9.99
CA ALA A 113 -12.55 18.88 -9.78
C ALA A 113 -11.90 19.31 -11.10
N SER A 114 -11.16 20.41 -11.08
CA SER A 114 -10.37 20.90 -12.22
C SER A 114 -9.01 20.24 -12.37
N ILE A 115 -8.84 19.08 -11.72
CA ILE A 115 -7.63 18.26 -11.80
C ILE A 115 -7.78 17.27 -12.95
N GLY A 116 -6.93 17.40 -13.95
CA GLY A 116 -7.09 16.71 -15.21
C GLY A 116 -8.35 17.14 -15.96
N ASN A 117 -8.53 16.61 -17.14
CA ASN A 117 -9.71 16.84 -17.95
C ASN A 117 -10.71 15.66 -17.82
N PHE A 118 -11.89 15.81 -18.42
CA PHE A 118 -12.92 14.77 -18.39
C PHE A 118 -12.45 13.44 -19.01
N SER A 119 -11.66 13.53 -20.09
CA SER A 119 -11.06 12.33 -20.72
C SER A 119 -10.12 11.59 -19.77
N ASP A 120 -9.37 12.31 -18.93
CA ASP A 120 -8.48 11.69 -17.93
C ASP A 120 -9.29 10.90 -16.90
N LYS A 121 -10.42 11.45 -16.45
CA LYS A 121 -11.32 10.76 -15.50
C LYS A 121 -11.88 9.46 -16.08
N LEU A 122 -12.26 9.46 -17.35
CA LEU A 122 -12.69 8.25 -18.05
C LEU A 122 -11.55 7.23 -18.22
N LYS A 123 -10.33 7.71 -18.50
CA LYS A 123 -9.15 6.84 -18.61
C LYS A 123 -8.81 6.17 -17.28
N ILE A 124 -8.96 6.86 -16.14
CA ILE A 124 -8.80 6.25 -14.81
C ILE A 124 -9.79 5.11 -14.61
N LEU A 125 -11.08 5.31 -14.94
CA LEU A 125 -12.08 4.26 -14.84
C LEU A 125 -11.75 3.05 -15.74
N LYS A 126 -11.33 3.32 -16.99
CA LYS A 126 -10.91 2.29 -17.93
C LYS A 126 -9.68 1.53 -17.43
N LEU A 127 -8.69 2.23 -16.91
CA LEU A 127 -7.48 1.64 -16.33
C LEU A 127 -7.82 0.76 -15.12
N ASN A 128 -8.63 1.24 -14.19
CA ASN A 128 -9.08 0.49 -13.02
C ASN A 128 -9.78 -0.82 -13.45
N ARG A 129 -10.72 -0.74 -14.41
CA ARG A 129 -11.40 -1.92 -14.94
C ARG A 129 -10.43 -2.89 -15.63
N HIS A 130 -9.46 -2.38 -16.38
CA HIS A 130 -8.44 -3.19 -17.05
C HIS A 130 -7.56 -3.94 -16.03
N LEU A 131 -7.06 -3.22 -15.01
CA LEU A 131 -6.19 -3.81 -13.99
C LEU A 131 -6.92 -4.84 -13.12
N LYS A 132 -8.17 -4.61 -12.76
CA LYS A 132 -8.99 -5.57 -12.00
C LYS A 132 -9.21 -6.91 -12.72
N LYS A 133 -9.09 -6.94 -14.05
CA LYS A 133 -9.22 -8.17 -14.85
C LYS A 133 -7.92 -8.96 -14.96
N LYS A 134 -6.78 -8.38 -14.62
CA LYS A 134 -5.48 -9.05 -14.66
C LYS A 134 -5.21 -9.85 -13.39
N SER A 135 -4.70 -11.05 -13.53
CA SER A 135 -4.15 -11.77 -12.39
C SER A 135 -2.82 -11.15 -11.95
N ILE A 136 -2.47 -11.31 -10.68
CA ILE A 136 -1.19 -10.84 -10.13
C ILE A 136 -0.02 -11.41 -10.94
N SER A 137 -0.06 -12.71 -11.27
CA SER A 137 0.97 -13.35 -12.09
C SER A 137 1.10 -12.73 -13.49
N ALA A 138 -0.02 -12.34 -14.12
CA ALA A 138 0.01 -11.67 -15.42
C ALA A 138 0.63 -10.26 -15.33
N ILE A 139 0.41 -9.56 -14.21
CA ILE A 139 1.04 -8.25 -13.97
C ILE A 139 2.56 -8.42 -13.87
N PHE A 140 3.05 -9.36 -13.06
CA PHE A 140 4.49 -9.61 -12.90
C PHE A 140 5.20 -10.11 -14.17
N LYS A 141 4.48 -10.72 -15.11
CA LYS A 141 5.02 -11.15 -16.41
C LYS A 141 5.00 -10.03 -17.48
N THR A 142 4.40 -8.89 -17.18
CA THR A 142 4.39 -7.75 -18.11
C THR A 142 5.79 -7.11 -18.16
N PRO A 143 6.32 -6.74 -19.34
CA PRO A 143 7.59 -6.05 -19.43
C PRO A 143 7.62 -4.78 -18.56
N GLU A 144 8.73 -4.57 -17.88
CA GLU A 144 8.91 -3.41 -17.03
C GLU A 144 8.91 -2.11 -17.83
N THR A 145 8.28 -1.09 -17.28
CA THR A 145 8.27 0.27 -17.81
C THR A 145 8.13 1.26 -16.66
N THR A 146 8.58 2.49 -16.85
CA THR A 146 8.36 3.52 -15.84
C THR A 146 6.87 3.86 -15.75
N THR A 147 6.40 4.22 -14.56
CA THR A 147 5.01 4.66 -14.34
C THR A 147 4.66 5.82 -15.27
N LEU A 148 5.57 6.79 -15.43
CA LEU A 148 5.37 7.96 -16.30
C LEU A 148 5.18 7.54 -17.77
N ALA A 149 6.08 6.71 -18.30
CA ALA A 149 5.95 6.22 -19.68
C ALA A 149 4.67 5.44 -19.91
N TYR A 150 4.26 4.63 -18.93
CA TYR A 150 3.00 3.90 -18.99
C TYR A 150 1.78 4.81 -19.04
N LEU A 151 1.75 5.85 -18.18
CA LEU A 151 0.65 6.83 -18.15
C LEU A 151 0.59 7.66 -19.43
N HIS A 152 1.74 8.08 -19.99
CA HIS A 152 1.78 8.71 -21.30
C HIS A 152 1.23 7.81 -22.42
N LYS A 153 1.62 6.54 -22.43
CA LYS A 153 1.12 5.56 -23.39
C LYS A 153 -0.41 5.40 -23.31
N LEU A 154 -0.99 5.54 -22.14
CA LEU A 154 -2.44 5.54 -21.94
C LEU A 154 -3.10 6.89 -22.34
N GLY A 155 -2.31 7.88 -22.72
CA GLY A 155 -2.76 9.18 -23.22
C GLY A 155 -3.27 10.11 -22.12
N PHE A 156 -2.82 9.97 -20.88
CA PHE A 156 -3.12 10.94 -19.83
C PHE A 156 -2.53 12.31 -20.15
N SER A 157 -3.24 13.37 -19.80
CA SER A 157 -2.77 14.74 -20.01
C SER A 157 -1.63 15.13 -19.06
N GLU A 158 -0.76 16.05 -19.49
CA GLU A 158 0.28 16.59 -18.60
C GLU A 158 -0.29 17.20 -17.32
N ALA A 159 -1.47 17.81 -17.39
CA ALA A 159 -2.11 18.40 -16.22
C ALA A 159 -2.34 17.38 -15.10
N ILE A 160 -2.95 16.22 -15.40
CA ILE A 160 -3.20 15.20 -14.37
C ILE A 160 -1.91 14.49 -13.95
N LEU A 161 -0.93 14.37 -14.86
CA LEU A 161 0.38 13.80 -14.52
C LEU A 161 1.12 14.66 -13.50
N GLN A 162 1.16 15.97 -13.68
CA GLN A 162 1.85 16.88 -12.76
C GLN A 162 1.07 17.16 -11.48
N ASP A 163 -0.25 17.32 -11.59
CA ASP A 163 -1.08 17.76 -10.46
C ASP A 163 -1.50 16.61 -9.52
N PHE A 164 -1.53 15.37 -10.02
CA PHE A 164 -1.97 14.23 -9.25
C PHE A 164 -0.98 13.07 -9.22
N PHE A 165 -0.68 12.47 -10.37
CA PHE A 165 0.09 11.22 -10.37
C PHE A 165 1.51 11.39 -9.84
N LYS A 166 2.22 12.42 -10.24
CA LYS A 166 3.58 12.68 -9.80
C LYS A 166 3.68 12.93 -8.30
N PRO A 167 2.92 13.87 -7.69
CA PRO A 167 2.93 14.06 -6.24
C PRO A 167 2.51 12.81 -5.47
N PHE A 168 1.48 12.11 -5.95
CA PHE A 168 0.95 10.91 -5.31
C PHE A 168 2.00 9.79 -5.25
N PHE A 169 2.61 9.44 -6.37
CA PHE A 169 3.63 8.39 -6.41
C PHE A 169 4.93 8.81 -5.72
N SER A 170 5.33 10.08 -5.80
CA SER A 170 6.49 10.58 -5.05
C SER A 170 6.29 10.49 -3.54
N GLY A 171 5.07 10.67 -3.04
CA GLY A 171 4.76 10.53 -1.61
C GLY A 171 4.67 9.08 -1.13
N ILE A 172 4.36 8.13 -2.02
CA ILE A 172 4.26 6.71 -1.66
C ILE A 172 5.61 5.98 -1.72
N PHE A 173 6.44 6.35 -2.70
CA PHE A 173 7.72 5.67 -2.97
C PHE A 173 8.93 6.49 -2.51
N LEU A 174 8.82 7.17 -1.39
CA LEU A 174 9.89 7.93 -0.73
C LEU A 174 11.26 7.28 -0.84
#